data_4d65bec6087441e34411af3a84142240
#
_entry.id   4d65bec6087441e34411af3a84142240
#
_cell.length_a   1.000
_cell.length_b   1.000
_cell.length_c   1.000
_cell.angle_alpha   90.00
_cell.angle_beta   90.00
_cell.angle_gamma   90.00
#
_symmetry.space_group_name_H-M   'P 1'
#
loop_
_entity.id
_entity.type
_entity.pdbx_description
1 polymer ?
#
loop_
_entity_poly.entity_id
_entity_poly.type
_entity_poly.pdbx_seq_one_letter_code
_entity_poly.pdbx_strand_id
1 'polypeptide(L)'
;VKDTYGGTNVIFSEFLHRFNIDVTLCDTTDHAQIESEIAKGCDLVYLESPTNPTTKVVNIATLVHAAHQAHAVVVVDNTFATPINQNPLSLGADLVLHSATKFLGGHADALGGVICGQKALIDQIYHYREINGATLHPMAAYLLLRGMKTLDLRIRQQNESAMKIASYLEKHPAIEQVFYPGLSSHSGHEIASEQMRGFGGMLSFMLKENSFDAVRQFVPRMKFAHAAANLGAVETTIGPPATPSHVECTPEQRAAMGIPEGLIRYSTGIENTADLIHDLQQALSIF
;
A
#
# COMPACT_ATOMS: atom_id res chain seq x y z
N VAL A 1 -8.21 1.95 10.08
CA VAL A 1 -7.29 3.09 9.94
C VAL A 1 -7.73 4.02 8.83
N LYS A 2 -7.41 5.34 8.92
CA LYS A 2 -7.85 6.36 7.95
C LYS A 2 -7.04 6.36 6.65
N ASP A 3 -5.77 5.97 6.73
CA ASP A 3 -4.86 5.94 5.58
C ASP A 3 -5.04 4.60 4.84
N THR A 4 -6.09 4.50 4.04
CA THR A 4 -6.39 3.34 3.21
C THR A 4 -6.38 3.73 1.74
N TYR A 5 -6.38 2.73 0.87
CA TYR A 5 -6.62 2.97 -0.56
C TYR A 5 -7.88 3.85 -0.75
N GLY A 6 -7.83 4.83 -1.67
CA GLY A 6 -8.90 5.81 -1.86
C GLY A 6 -10.28 5.18 -2.07
N GLY A 7 -10.39 4.14 -2.90
CA GLY A 7 -11.65 3.42 -3.08
C GLY A 7 -12.16 2.74 -1.81
N THR A 8 -11.27 2.21 -0.95
CA THR A 8 -11.64 1.66 0.36
C THR A 8 -12.17 2.75 1.28
N ASN A 9 -11.51 3.92 1.29
CA ASN A 9 -11.95 5.06 2.08
C ASN A 9 -13.35 5.53 1.66
N VAL A 10 -13.62 5.62 0.36
CA VAL A 10 -14.96 5.95 -0.17
C VAL A 10 -16.00 4.91 0.26
N ILE A 11 -15.68 3.62 0.24
CA ILE A 11 -16.58 2.58 0.76
C ILE A 11 -16.93 2.86 2.22
N PHE A 12 -15.92 3.17 3.06
CA PHE A 12 -16.12 3.43 4.48
C PHE A 12 -16.90 4.70 4.75
N SER A 13 -16.60 5.78 4.06
CA SER A 13 -17.19 7.11 4.32
C SER A 13 -18.59 7.31 3.69
N GLU A 14 -18.87 6.65 2.55
CA GLU A 14 -20.08 6.95 1.79
C GLU A 14 -21.04 5.78 1.67
N PHE A 15 -20.54 4.54 1.60
CA PHE A 15 -21.39 3.39 1.28
C PHE A 15 -21.84 2.59 2.49
N LEU A 16 -20.98 2.33 3.47
CA LEU A 16 -21.32 1.44 4.59
C LEU A 16 -22.46 1.98 5.45
N HIS A 17 -22.57 3.29 5.62
CA HIS A 17 -23.69 3.91 6.33
C HIS A 17 -25.05 3.60 5.72
N ARG A 18 -25.13 3.34 4.42
CA ARG A 18 -26.37 2.95 3.73
C ARG A 18 -26.82 1.55 4.10
N PHE A 19 -25.95 0.76 4.69
CA PHE A 19 -26.20 -0.59 5.19
C PHE A 19 -26.28 -0.64 6.73
N ASN A 20 -26.44 0.53 7.39
CA ASN A 20 -26.45 0.66 8.85
C ASN A 20 -25.16 0.14 9.50
N ILE A 21 -24.02 0.35 8.86
CA ILE A 21 -22.71 0.02 9.38
C ILE A 21 -22.03 1.34 9.79
N ASP A 22 -21.78 1.48 11.09
CA ASP A 22 -21.03 2.61 11.62
C ASP A 22 -19.53 2.43 11.42
N VAL A 23 -18.86 3.49 11.01
CA VAL A 23 -17.42 3.47 10.72
C VAL A 23 -16.71 4.54 11.55
N THR A 24 -15.70 4.12 12.30
CA THR A 24 -14.76 5.01 12.99
C THR A 24 -13.40 4.96 12.29
N LEU A 25 -12.93 6.12 11.81
CA LEU A 25 -11.63 6.25 11.16
C LEU A 25 -10.60 6.75 12.19
N CYS A 26 -9.59 5.92 12.48
CA CYS A 26 -8.51 6.25 13.42
C CYS A 26 -7.24 6.67 12.67
N ASP A 27 -6.42 7.51 13.29
CA ASP A 27 -5.09 7.80 12.77
C ASP A 27 -4.23 6.54 12.73
N THR A 28 -3.63 6.26 11.58
CA THR A 28 -2.83 5.03 11.38
C THR A 28 -1.61 4.96 12.29
N THR A 29 -1.07 6.10 12.69
CA THR A 29 0.13 6.19 13.54
C THR A 29 -0.18 6.29 15.02
N ASP A 30 -1.44 6.51 15.39
CA ASP A 30 -1.88 6.58 16.80
C ASP A 30 -2.46 5.23 17.26
N HIS A 31 -1.57 4.30 17.59
CA HIS A 31 -1.96 2.99 18.08
C HIS A 31 -2.82 3.07 19.37
N ALA A 32 -2.53 4.02 20.26
CA ALA A 32 -3.30 4.20 21.47
C ALA A 32 -4.76 4.63 21.19
N GLN A 33 -4.96 5.52 20.19
CA GLN A 33 -6.29 5.86 19.72
C GLN A 33 -7.01 4.64 19.15
N ILE A 34 -6.33 3.85 18.29
CA ILE A 34 -6.92 2.66 17.67
C ILE A 34 -7.36 1.67 18.75
N GLU A 35 -6.51 1.35 19.73
CA GLU A 35 -6.82 0.45 20.83
C GLU A 35 -7.98 0.98 21.68
N SER A 36 -8.01 2.29 21.96
CA SER A 36 -9.09 2.93 22.69
C SER A 36 -10.43 2.85 21.98
N GLU A 37 -10.46 3.02 20.64
CA GLU A 37 -11.68 2.86 19.86
C GLU A 37 -12.14 1.39 19.81
N ILE A 38 -11.22 0.45 19.65
CA ILE A 38 -11.52 -0.99 19.69
C ILE A 38 -12.13 -1.37 21.05
N ALA A 39 -11.60 -0.85 22.15
CA ALA A 39 -12.08 -1.14 23.51
C ALA A 39 -13.52 -0.67 23.78
N LYS A 40 -14.05 0.27 22.99
CA LYS A 40 -15.47 0.67 23.05
C LYS A 40 -16.42 -0.37 22.48
N GLY A 41 -15.88 -1.36 21.77
CA GLY A 41 -16.59 -2.43 21.07
C GLY A 41 -16.74 -2.14 19.57
N CYS A 42 -16.43 -3.15 18.77
CA CYS A 42 -16.64 -3.14 17.32
C CYS A 42 -16.75 -4.59 16.81
N ASP A 43 -17.36 -4.79 15.64
CA ASP A 43 -17.48 -6.11 15.03
C ASP A 43 -16.28 -6.44 14.12
N LEU A 44 -15.64 -5.39 13.55
CA LEU A 44 -14.58 -5.56 12.58
C LEU A 44 -13.53 -4.44 12.70
N VAL A 45 -12.26 -4.83 12.65
CA VAL A 45 -11.11 -3.93 12.54
C VAL A 45 -10.48 -4.12 11.15
N TYR A 46 -10.44 -3.04 10.36
CA TYR A 46 -9.76 -3.03 9.07
C TYR A 46 -8.42 -2.30 9.16
N LEU A 47 -7.36 -3.00 8.79
CA LEU A 47 -6.00 -2.49 8.77
C LEU A 47 -5.44 -2.51 7.34
N GLU A 48 -4.59 -1.56 7.01
CA GLU A 48 -3.75 -1.56 5.82
C GLU A 48 -2.31 -1.30 6.26
N SER A 49 -1.39 -2.22 5.91
CA SER A 49 0.01 -2.08 6.35
C SER A 49 0.97 -2.82 5.40
N PRO A 50 1.94 -2.11 4.78
CA PRO A 50 2.11 -0.65 4.77
C PRO A 50 0.98 0.07 4.00
N THR A 51 0.70 1.32 4.36
CA THR A 51 -0.39 2.10 3.74
C THR A 51 0.02 2.76 2.42
N ASN A 52 -0.96 3.09 1.60
CA ASN A 52 -0.78 3.90 0.39
C ASN A 52 -1.16 5.37 0.67
N PRO A 53 -0.35 6.39 0.35
CA PRO A 53 0.93 6.30 -0.37
C PRO A 53 2.19 6.38 0.53
N THR A 54 2.08 6.77 1.79
CA THR A 54 3.20 7.12 2.67
C THR A 54 3.79 5.95 3.44
N THR A 55 3.39 4.73 3.09
CA THR A 55 3.94 3.46 3.63
C THR A 55 3.96 3.38 5.16
N LYS A 56 3.01 4.03 5.85
CA LYS A 56 2.86 3.91 7.30
C LYS A 56 2.65 2.45 7.69
N VAL A 57 3.20 2.05 8.82
CA VAL A 57 3.16 0.67 9.32
C VAL A 57 2.46 0.64 10.67
N VAL A 58 1.54 -0.32 10.84
CA VAL A 58 0.90 -0.60 12.13
C VAL A 58 1.43 -1.91 12.72
N ASN A 59 1.48 -2.00 14.04
CA ASN A 59 1.77 -3.26 14.71
C ASN A 59 0.54 -4.17 14.64
N ILE A 60 0.56 -5.09 13.67
CA ILE A 60 -0.58 -5.97 13.41
C ILE A 60 -0.88 -6.86 14.63
N ALA A 61 0.13 -7.47 15.22
CA ALA A 61 -0.07 -8.40 16.33
C ALA A 61 -0.72 -7.73 17.56
N THR A 62 -0.28 -6.51 17.90
CA THR A 62 -0.86 -5.74 19.00
C THR A 62 -2.31 -5.39 18.76
N LEU A 63 -2.62 -4.88 17.54
CA LEU A 63 -3.99 -4.49 17.19
C LEU A 63 -4.93 -5.68 17.06
N VAL A 64 -4.44 -6.82 16.54
CA VAL A 64 -5.18 -8.09 16.52
C VAL A 64 -5.51 -8.54 17.93
N HIS A 65 -4.55 -8.48 18.86
CA HIS A 65 -4.80 -8.84 20.25
C HIS A 65 -5.90 -7.97 20.88
N ALA A 66 -5.83 -6.67 20.70
CA ALA A 66 -6.86 -5.73 21.19
C ALA A 66 -8.24 -6.02 20.57
N ALA A 67 -8.29 -6.27 19.25
CA ALA A 67 -9.53 -6.58 18.52
C ALA A 67 -10.18 -7.88 19.03
N HIS A 68 -9.39 -8.92 19.23
CA HIS A 68 -9.90 -10.19 19.73
C HIS A 68 -10.39 -10.11 21.18
N GLN A 69 -9.82 -9.23 22.03
CA GLN A 69 -10.38 -8.93 23.36
C GLN A 69 -11.78 -8.29 23.26
N ALA A 70 -12.05 -7.54 22.21
CA ALA A 70 -13.35 -6.96 21.91
C ALA A 70 -14.25 -7.87 21.06
N HIS A 71 -13.84 -9.11 20.79
CA HIS A 71 -14.52 -10.08 19.92
C HIS A 71 -14.68 -9.64 18.46
N ALA A 72 -13.84 -8.73 18.00
CA ALA A 72 -13.86 -8.22 16.62
C ALA A 72 -13.06 -9.11 15.67
N VAL A 73 -13.52 -9.19 14.41
CA VAL A 73 -12.79 -9.82 13.30
C VAL A 73 -11.76 -8.82 12.76
N VAL A 74 -10.54 -9.28 12.48
CA VAL A 74 -9.49 -8.44 11.91
C VAL A 74 -9.23 -8.78 10.45
N VAL A 75 -9.36 -7.77 9.59
CA VAL A 75 -9.02 -7.82 8.17
C VAL A 75 -7.79 -6.96 7.92
N VAL A 76 -6.77 -7.51 7.26
CA VAL A 76 -5.56 -6.78 6.89
C VAL A 76 -5.42 -6.73 5.37
N ASP A 77 -5.43 -5.53 4.79
CA ASP A 77 -4.97 -5.33 3.42
C ASP A 77 -3.44 -5.39 3.39
N ASN A 78 -2.94 -6.44 2.77
CA ASN A 78 -1.51 -6.76 2.68
C ASN A 78 -0.95 -6.54 1.26
N THR A 79 -1.62 -5.70 0.47
CA THR A 79 -1.30 -5.51 -0.95
C THR A 79 0.14 -5.03 -1.16
N PHE A 80 0.62 -4.05 -0.37
CA PHE A 80 1.97 -3.48 -0.54
C PHE A 80 3.08 -4.42 -0.06
N ALA A 81 2.87 -5.10 1.06
CA ALA A 81 3.85 -6.03 1.59
C ALA A 81 3.95 -7.31 0.77
N THR A 82 2.84 -7.82 0.24
CA THR A 82 2.71 -9.14 -0.37
C THR A 82 2.90 -10.30 0.63
N PRO A 83 2.50 -11.54 0.31
CA PRO A 83 2.73 -12.68 1.19
C PRO A 83 4.22 -13.07 1.31
N ILE A 84 5.09 -12.53 0.45
CA ILE A 84 6.54 -12.79 0.52
C ILE A 84 7.15 -12.04 1.71
N ASN A 85 6.76 -10.78 1.88
CA ASN A 85 7.32 -9.93 2.93
C ASN A 85 6.59 -10.00 4.26
N GLN A 86 5.25 -10.19 4.25
CA GLN A 86 4.45 -10.12 5.48
C GLN A 86 3.29 -11.13 5.42
N ASN A 87 3.05 -11.82 6.53
CA ASN A 87 1.99 -12.82 6.68
C ASN A 87 1.07 -12.47 7.86
N PRO A 88 0.05 -11.61 7.66
CA PRO A 88 -0.83 -11.18 8.75
C PRO A 88 -1.58 -12.31 9.45
N LEU A 89 -1.90 -13.42 8.77
CA LEU A 89 -2.50 -14.59 9.42
C LEU A 89 -1.59 -15.19 10.49
N SER A 90 -0.27 -15.19 10.26
CA SER A 90 0.71 -15.65 11.26
C SER A 90 0.87 -14.66 12.43
N LEU A 91 0.41 -13.43 12.27
CA LEU A 91 0.36 -12.39 13.30
C LEU A 91 -1.01 -12.35 14.00
N GLY A 92 -1.90 -13.29 13.68
CA GLY A 92 -3.19 -13.49 14.30
C GLY A 92 -4.40 -12.90 13.57
N ALA A 93 -4.22 -12.19 12.46
CA ALA A 93 -5.35 -11.66 11.69
C ALA A 93 -6.27 -12.78 11.21
N ASP A 94 -7.58 -12.51 11.12
CA ASP A 94 -8.58 -13.49 10.70
C ASP A 94 -8.66 -13.60 9.18
N LEU A 95 -8.53 -12.47 8.50
CA LEU A 95 -8.60 -12.36 7.05
C LEU A 95 -7.48 -11.46 6.53
N VAL A 96 -6.94 -11.84 5.37
CA VAL A 96 -5.95 -11.07 4.62
C VAL A 96 -6.48 -10.81 3.24
N LEU A 97 -6.46 -9.54 2.83
CA LEU A 97 -6.88 -9.08 1.53
C LEU A 97 -5.68 -8.67 0.69
N HIS A 98 -5.73 -8.92 -0.60
CA HIS A 98 -4.81 -8.40 -1.59
C HIS A 98 -5.55 -7.89 -2.81
N SER A 99 -5.19 -6.70 -3.28
CA SER A 99 -5.43 -6.36 -4.67
C SER A 99 -4.50 -7.19 -5.55
N ALA A 100 -5.02 -8.28 -6.11
CA ALA A 100 -4.24 -9.15 -6.99
C ALA A 100 -3.84 -8.47 -8.30
N THR A 101 -4.54 -7.39 -8.66
CA THR A 101 -4.20 -6.44 -9.73
C THR A 101 -2.76 -5.94 -9.64
N LYS A 102 -2.21 -5.85 -8.42
CA LYS A 102 -0.91 -5.27 -8.11
C LYS A 102 0.20 -6.33 -8.17
N PHE A 103 0.97 -6.46 -7.13
CA PHE A 103 2.13 -7.35 -7.05
C PHE A 103 1.83 -8.83 -7.35
N LEU A 104 0.66 -9.37 -6.97
CA LEU A 104 0.33 -10.76 -7.22
C LEU A 104 0.29 -11.06 -8.72
N GLY A 105 -0.45 -10.29 -9.50
CA GLY A 105 -0.42 -10.36 -10.97
C GLY A 105 0.92 -9.89 -11.52
N GLY A 106 1.33 -8.69 -11.13
CA GLY A 106 2.66 -8.11 -11.37
C GLY A 106 2.96 -7.72 -12.81
N HIS A 107 1.97 -7.73 -13.71
CA HIS A 107 2.18 -7.45 -15.14
C HIS A 107 1.22 -6.38 -15.68
N ALA A 108 0.47 -5.70 -14.80
CA ALA A 108 -0.49 -4.63 -15.18
C ALA A 108 -1.54 -5.04 -16.24
N ASP A 109 -1.83 -6.32 -16.36
CA ASP A 109 -2.65 -6.93 -17.43
C ASP A 109 -3.93 -7.61 -16.91
N ALA A 110 -4.14 -7.66 -15.58
CA ALA A 110 -5.30 -8.29 -14.97
C ALA A 110 -5.81 -7.51 -13.76
N LEU A 111 -7.13 -7.51 -13.57
CA LEU A 111 -7.80 -7.00 -12.39
C LEU A 111 -8.31 -8.16 -11.53
N GLY A 112 -8.14 -8.06 -10.22
CA GLY A 112 -8.70 -9.05 -9.31
C GLY A 112 -8.39 -8.75 -7.85
N GLY A 113 -9.17 -9.36 -6.97
CA GLY A 113 -8.94 -9.38 -5.53
C GLY A 113 -8.78 -10.81 -5.02
N VAL A 114 -8.02 -10.97 -3.96
CA VAL A 114 -7.86 -12.23 -3.25
C VAL A 114 -8.08 -11.99 -1.76
N ILE A 115 -8.86 -12.86 -1.14
CA ILE A 115 -9.00 -12.90 0.31
C ILE A 115 -8.63 -14.29 0.83
N CYS A 116 -7.87 -14.34 1.90
CA CYS A 116 -7.41 -15.55 2.56
C CYS A 116 -7.73 -15.48 4.04
N GLY A 117 -8.02 -16.62 4.66
CA GLY A 117 -8.31 -16.68 6.09
C GLY A 117 -8.93 -17.99 6.52
N GLN A 118 -9.58 -17.98 7.68
CA GLN A 118 -10.24 -19.14 8.23
C GLN A 118 -11.39 -19.61 7.32
N LYS A 119 -11.49 -20.92 7.13
CA LYS A 119 -12.45 -21.53 6.21
C LYS A 119 -13.89 -21.06 6.45
N ALA A 120 -14.32 -20.96 7.70
CA ALA A 120 -15.69 -20.57 8.04
C ALA A 120 -16.04 -19.14 7.56
N LEU A 121 -15.11 -18.21 7.67
CA LEU A 121 -15.26 -16.83 7.15
C LEU A 121 -15.19 -16.81 5.61
N ILE A 122 -14.26 -17.55 5.05
CA ILE A 122 -14.11 -17.64 3.58
C ILE A 122 -15.35 -18.26 2.93
N ASP A 123 -15.97 -19.27 3.53
CA ASP A 123 -17.20 -19.89 3.00
C ASP A 123 -18.37 -18.87 2.97
N GLN A 124 -18.49 -17.99 3.98
CA GLN A 124 -19.51 -16.93 3.99
C GLN A 124 -19.25 -15.89 2.88
N ILE A 125 -17.99 -15.45 2.74
CA ILE A 125 -17.58 -14.50 1.71
C ILE A 125 -17.79 -15.12 0.32
N TYR A 126 -17.43 -16.39 0.15
CA TYR A 126 -17.64 -17.12 -1.10
C TYR A 126 -19.09 -17.15 -1.50
N HIS A 127 -19.98 -17.50 -0.56
CA HIS A 127 -21.44 -17.55 -0.81
C HIS A 127 -21.99 -16.16 -1.18
N TYR A 128 -21.59 -15.11 -0.44
CA TYR A 128 -21.99 -13.74 -0.76
C TYR A 128 -21.49 -13.33 -2.16
N ARG A 129 -20.23 -13.62 -2.50
CA ARG A 129 -19.65 -13.35 -3.81
C ARG A 129 -20.42 -14.04 -4.94
N GLU A 130 -20.79 -15.30 -4.74
CA GLU A 130 -21.54 -16.11 -5.71
C GLU A 130 -22.90 -15.48 -6.03
N ILE A 131 -23.66 -15.12 -4.99
CA ILE A 131 -24.99 -14.52 -5.14
C ILE A 131 -24.92 -13.13 -5.77
N ASN A 132 -23.93 -12.31 -5.40
CA ASN A 132 -23.75 -10.97 -5.96
C ASN A 132 -23.11 -10.96 -7.35
N GLY A 133 -22.66 -12.10 -7.87
CA GLY A 133 -22.05 -12.19 -9.18
C GLY A 133 -20.64 -11.57 -9.28
N ALA A 134 -19.97 -11.31 -8.15
CA ALA A 134 -18.60 -10.76 -8.12
C ALA A 134 -17.57 -11.84 -8.47
N THR A 135 -17.75 -12.49 -9.62
CA THR A 135 -16.91 -13.59 -10.09
C THR A 135 -15.81 -13.07 -11.00
N LEU A 136 -14.62 -13.62 -10.81
CA LEU A 136 -13.46 -13.24 -11.62
C LEU A 136 -13.56 -13.85 -13.03
N HIS A 137 -13.26 -13.04 -14.06
CA HIS A 137 -13.21 -13.52 -15.42
C HIS A 137 -12.11 -14.60 -15.58
N PRO A 138 -12.34 -15.72 -16.29
CA PRO A 138 -11.38 -16.83 -16.40
C PRO A 138 -10.00 -16.40 -16.92
N MET A 139 -9.94 -15.48 -17.89
CA MET A 139 -8.66 -14.96 -18.39
C MET A 139 -7.91 -14.19 -17.31
N ALA A 140 -8.58 -13.36 -16.51
CA ALA A 140 -7.95 -12.66 -15.41
C ALA A 140 -7.42 -13.66 -14.36
N ALA A 141 -8.20 -14.70 -14.03
CA ALA A 141 -7.74 -15.77 -13.14
C ALA A 141 -6.50 -16.48 -13.68
N TYR A 142 -6.47 -16.78 -14.98
CA TYR A 142 -5.31 -17.41 -15.64
C TYR A 142 -4.07 -16.50 -15.57
N LEU A 143 -4.20 -15.22 -15.90
CA LEU A 143 -3.09 -14.26 -15.89
C LEU A 143 -2.55 -14.04 -14.47
N LEU A 144 -3.43 -13.93 -13.46
CA LEU A 144 -3.02 -13.83 -12.07
C LEU A 144 -2.27 -15.09 -11.59
N LEU A 145 -2.78 -16.29 -11.87
CA LEU A 145 -2.11 -17.53 -11.54
C LEU A 145 -0.74 -17.64 -12.24
N ARG A 146 -0.65 -17.19 -13.50
CA ARG A 146 0.60 -17.16 -14.24
C ARG A 146 1.59 -16.17 -13.63
N GLY A 147 1.14 -14.98 -13.28
CA GLY A 147 1.97 -13.93 -12.65
C GLY A 147 2.51 -14.36 -11.29
N MET A 148 1.71 -15.04 -10.47
CA MET A 148 2.13 -15.53 -9.16
C MET A 148 3.29 -16.55 -9.22
N LYS A 149 3.52 -17.24 -10.33
CA LYS A 149 4.63 -18.18 -10.46
C LYS A 149 6.02 -17.53 -10.35
N THR A 150 6.11 -16.24 -10.61
CA THR A 150 7.35 -15.45 -10.49
C THR A 150 7.31 -14.46 -9.32
N LEU A 151 6.31 -14.54 -8.46
CA LEU A 151 6.09 -13.55 -7.38
C LEU A 151 7.32 -13.40 -6.50
N ASP A 152 7.87 -14.49 -5.97
CA ASP A 152 9.02 -14.45 -5.07
C ASP A 152 10.24 -13.79 -5.73
N LEU A 153 10.55 -14.15 -6.98
CA LEU A 153 11.66 -13.56 -7.73
C LEU A 153 11.50 -12.06 -7.91
N ARG A 154 10.29 -11.64 -8.29
CA ARG A 154 9.99 -10.22 -8.52
C ARG A 154 10.07 -9.42 -7.23
N ILE A 155 9.46 -9.92 -6.15
CA ILE A 155 9.44 -9.20 -4.87
C ILE A 155 10.84 -9.09 -4.26
N ARG A 156 11.69 -10.10 -4.36
CA ARG A 156 13.08 -10.01 -3.91
C ARG A 156 13.86 -8.93 -4.66
N GLN A 157 13.74 -8.90 -5.98
CA GLN A 157 14.38 -7.87 -6.81
C GLN A 157 13.82 -6.47 -6.48
N GLN A 158 12.50 -6.34 -6.34
CA GLN A 158 11.86 -5.07 -5.99
C GLN A 158 12.27 -4.58 -4.60
N ASN A 159 12.36 -5.46 -3.59
CA ASN A 159 12.87 -5.13 -2.25
C ASN A 159 14.30 -4.57 -2.31
N GLU A 160 15.18 -5.26 -3.02
CA GLU A 160 16.59 -4.86 -3.14
C GLU A 160 16.74 -3.52 -3.86
N SER A 161 16.04 -3.35 -4.97
CA SER A 161 16.08 -2.12 -5.75
C SER A 161 15.48 -0.95 -4.98
N ALA A 162 14.32 -1.13 -4.33
CA ALA A 162 13.67 -0.09 -3.55
C ALA A 162 14.54 0.38 -2.37
N MET A 163 15.21 -0.53 -1.67
CA MET A 163 16.13 -0.18 -0.58
C MET A 163 17.29 0.69 -1.09
N LYS A 164 17.92 0.32 -2.21
CA LYS A 164 19.04 1.09 -2.79
C LYS A 164 18.56 2.46 -3.27
N ILE A 165 17.38 2.52 -3.91
CA ILE A 165 16.77 3.77 -4.39
C ILE A 165 16.40 4.67 -3.21
N ALA A 166 15.74 4.13 -2.17
CA ALA A 166 15.37 4.90 -0.98
C ALA A 166 16.61 5.48 -0.28
N SER A 167 17.67 4.67 -0.12
CA SER A 167 18.95 5.11 0.48
C SER A 167 19.68 6.15 -0.37
N TYR A 168 19.55 6.12 -1.69
CA TYR A 168 20.07 7.14 -2.59
C TYR A 168 19.28 8.45 -2.43
N LEU A 169 17.96 8.38 -2.48
CA LEU A 169 17.09 9.54 -2.38
C LEU A 169 17.20 10.24 -1.01
N GLU A 170 17.31 9.48 0.08
CA GLU A 170 17.45 10.03 1.43
C GLU A 170 18.68 10.93 1.58
N LYS A 171 19.74 10.68 0.80
CA LYS A 171 20.98 11.46 0.82
C LYS A 171 21.02 12.56 -0.24
N HIS A 172 20.03 12.61 -1.12
CA HIS A 172 20.06 13.55 -2.25
C HIS A 172 19.64 14.95 -1.81
N PRO A 173 20.43 16.01 -2.17
CA PRO A 173 20.20 17.38 -1.70
C PRO A 173 18.85 17.98 -2.11
N ALA A 174 18.23 17.52 -3.20
CA ALA A 174 16.93 17.99 -3.67
C ALA A 174 15.74 17.29 -2.98
N ILE A 175 15.98 16.26 -2.14
CA ILE A 175 14.94 15.50 -1.46
C ILE A 175 14.76 16.01 -0.03
N GLU A 176 13.53 16.26 0.36
CA GLU A 176 13.15 16.65 1.72
C GLU A 176 12.94 15.44 2.61
N GLN A 177 12.19 14.46 2.11
CA GLN A 177 11.83 13.26 2.88
C GLN A 177 11.60 12.06 1.98
N VAL A 178 11.96 10.88 2.49
CA VAL A 178 11.66 9.58 1.87
C VAL A 178 10.80 8.76 2.81
N PHE A 179 9.73 8.20 2.29
CA PHE A 179 8.80 7.30 3.01
C PHE A 179 9.06 5.87 2.52
N TYR A 180 9.81 5.12 3.28
CA TYR A 180 10.10 3.71 3.00
C TYR A 180 10.40 2.96 4.30
N PRO A 181 9.66 1.90 4.65
CA PRO A 181 9.79 1.24 5.94
C PRO A 181 11.16 0.61 6.21
N GLY A 182 11.96 0.40 5.17
CA GLY A 182 13.32 -0.12 5.27
C GLY A 182 14.37 0.90 5.74
N LEU A 183 14.07 2.19 5.73
CA LEU A 183 14.99 3.22 6.23
C LEU A 183 14.82 3.37 7.74
N SER A 184 15.93 3.50 8.46
CA SER A 184 15.90 3.74 9.91
C SER A 184 15.30 5.09 10.31
N SER A 185 15.23 6.02 9.38
CA SER A 185 14.54 7.31 9.54
C SER A 185 13.01 7.22 9.44
N HIS A 186 12.48 6.11 8.96
CA HIS A 186 11.03 5.91 8.86
C HIS A 186 10.43 5.60 10.24
N SER A 187 9.35 6.30 10.62
CA SER A 187 8.74 6.19 11.95
C SER A 187 8.23 4.79 12.30
N GLY A 188 7.90 3.97 11.30
CA GLY A 188 7.46 2.58 11.46
C GLY A 188 8.56 1.54 11.25
N HIS A 189 9.83 1.93 11.16
CA HIS A 189 10.94 1.02 10.83
C HIS A 189 11.10 -0.14 11.81
N GLU A 190 11.03 0.12 13.10
CA GLU A 190 11.16 -0.91 14.15
C GLU A 190 10.05 -1.95 14.01
N ILE A 191 8.79 -1.51 13.91
CA ILE A 191 7.63 -2.40 13.71
C ILE A 191 7.78 -3.20 12.42
N ALA A 192 8.17 -2.53 11.31
CA ALA A 192 8.39 -3.21 10.05
C ALA A 192 9.48 -4.27 10.13
N SER A 193 10.59 -3.98 10.82
CA SER A 193 11.72 -4.89 10.97
C SER A 193 11.36 -6.14 11.80
N GLU A 194 10.43 -6.02 12.73
CA GLU A 194 9.95 -7.14 13.55
C GLU A 194 8.97 -8.04 12.80
N GLN A 195 8.05 -7.44 12.00
CA GLN A 195 6.94 -8.20 11.40
C GLN A 195 7.11 -8.51 9.92
N MET A 196 8.05 -7.86 9.20
CA MET A 196 8.28 -8.03 7.77
C MET A 196 9.64 -8.67 7.49
N ARG A 197 9.70 -9.51 6.44
CA ARG A 197 10.94 -10.13 5.95
C ARG A 197 11.68 -9.27 4.92
N GLY A 198 11.00 -8.29 4.38
CA GLY A 198 11.47 -7.29 3.42
C GLY A 198 10.46 -6.16 3.35
N PHE A 199 10.85 -5.00 2.87
CA PHE A 199 10.10 -3.77 3.04
C PHE A 199 9.26 -3.35 1.81
N GLY A 200 9.22 -4.19 0.78
CA GLY A 200 8.40 -3.99 -0.41
C GLY A 200 9.08 -3.16 -1.50
N GLY A 201 8.42 -3.11 -2.66
CA GLY A 201 8.85 -2.33 -3.82
C GLY A 201 8.27 -0.92 -3.88
N MET A 202 7.47 -0.53 -2.87
CA MET A 202 6.82 0.78 -2.85
C MET A 202 7.57 1.75 -1.95
N LEU A 203 7.86 2.92 -2.46
CA LEU A 203 8.33 4.06 -1.69
C LEU A 203 7.65 5.34 -2.15
N SER A 204 7.66 6.36 -1.31
CA SER A 204 7.30 7.70 -1.70
C SER A 204 8.37 8.68 -1.24
N PHE A 205 8.48 9.80 -1.92
CA PHE A 205 9.42 10.85 -1.53
C PHE A 205 8.87 12.22 -1.86
N MET A 206 9.45 13.22 -1.26
CA MET A 206 9.07 14.61 -1.42
C MET A 206 10.29 15.45 -1.82
N LEU A 207 10.14 16.27 -2.85
CA LEU A 207 11.14 17.26 -3.21
C LEU A 207 11.17 18.37 -2.15
N LYS A 208 12.32 19.01 -1.96
CA LYS A 208 12.43 20.20 -1.08
C LYS A 208 11.49 21.32 -1.51
N GLU A 209 11.33 21.50 -2.81
CA GLU A 209 10.27 22.33 -3.36
C GLU A 209 8.94 21.54 -3.32
N ASN A 210 8.30 21.55 -2.14
CA ASN A 210 7.07 20.82 -1.87
C ASN A 210 5.87 21.45 -2.60
N SER A 211 5.83 21.35 -3.92
CA SER A 211 4.77 21.87 -4.76
C SER A 211 4.37 20.89 -5.86
N PHE A 212 3.11 20.96 -6.30
CA PHE A 212 2.64 20.17 -7.43
C PHE A 212 3.33 20.58 -8.73
N ASP A 213 3.76 21.83 -8.86
CA ASP A 213 4.50 22.32 -10.04
C ASP A 213 5.89 21.69 -10.13
N ALA A 214 6.59 21.51 -9.01
CA ALA A 214 7.85 20.78 -8.98
C ALA A 214 7.66 19.32 -9.46
N VAL A 215 6.60 18.65 -9.02
CA VAL A 215 6.26 17.29 -9.49
C VAL A 215 5.98 17.26 -11.00
N ARG A 216 5.25 18.26 -11.51
CA ARG A 216 4.98 18.39 -12.97
C ARG A 216 6.23 18.63 -13.80
N GLN A 217 7.26 19.25 -13.23
CA GLN A 217 8.55 19.43 -13.89
C GLN A 217 9.42 18.17 -13.79
N PHE A 218 9.36 17.46 -12.69
CA PHE A 218 10.18 16.30 -12.41
C PHE A 218 9.72 15.04 -13.16
N VAL A 219 8.44 14.64 -13.01
CA VAL A 219 7.94 13.35 -13.52
C VAL A 219 8.15 13.16 -15.02
N PRO A 220 7.91 14.16 -15.91
CA PRO A 220 8.13 13.97 -17.34
C PRO A 220 9.60 13.81 -17.76
N ARG A 221 10.56 14.04 -16.85
CA ARG A 221 12.00 13.86 -17.11
C ARG A 221 12.46 12.42 -16.94
N MET A 222 11.65 11.60 -16.27
CA MET A 222 11.94 10.18 -16.12
C MET A 222 11.92 9.50 -17.49
N LYS A 223 12.90 8.63 -17.76
CA LYS A 223 13.07 7.94 -19.05
C LYS A 223 12.72 6.45 -18.95
N PHE A 224 12.93 5.85 -17.80
CA PHE A 224 12.61 4.44 -17.52
C PHE A 224 11.33 4.29 -16.74
N ALA A 225 11.14 5.10 -15.68
CA ALA A 225 9.91 5.04 -14.90
C ALA A 225 8.72 5.62 -15.67
N HIS A 226 7.66 4.84 -15.80
CA HIS A 226 6.44 5.24 -16.50
C HIS A 226 5.55 6.09 -15.59
N ALA A 227 5.09 7.24 -16.09
CA ALA A 227 4.07 8.03 -15.42
C ALA A 227 2.73 7.28 -15.48
N ALA A 228 2.34 6.62 -14.39
CA ALA A 228 1.15 5.77 -14.35
C ALA A 228 0.49 5.71 -12.98
N ALA A 229 -0.82 5.43 -12.99
CA ALA A 229 -1.62 5.22 -11.78
C ALA A 229 -1.37 3.85 -11.12
N ASN A 230 -0.90 2.87 -11.89
CA ASN A 230 -0.67 1.51 -11.45
C ASN A 230 0.54 1.42 -10.48
N LEU A 231 0.69 0.27 -9.86
CA LEU A 231 1.82 -0.08 -9.00
C LEU A 231 2.00 -1.60 -8.94
N GLY A 232 3.17 -2.04 -8.52
CA GLY A 232 3.45 -3.46 -8.30
C GLY A 232 3.68 -4.28 -9.56
N ALA A 233 3.89 -3.61 -10.70
CA ALA A 233 4.23 -4.25 -11.97
C ALA A 233 5.74 -4.56 -12.06
N VAL A 234 6.11 -5.28 -13.12
CA VAL A 234 7.52 -5.52 -13.48
C VAL A 234 8.20 -4.25 -13.97
N GLU A 235 7.42 -3.32 -14.54
CA GLU A 235 7.88 -2.00 -14.91
C GLU A 235 7.79 -1.02 -13.73
N THR A 236 8.80 -0.17 -13.61
CA THR A 236 8.79 0.93 -12.65
C THR A 236 7.76 1.99 -13.03
N THR A 237 6.92 2.37 -12.08
CA THR A 237 5.94 3.45 -12.26
C THR A 237 6.13 4.56 -11.24
N ILE A 238 5.82 5.80 -11.65
CA ILE A 238 5.98 7.00 -10.84
C ILE A 238 4.82 7.96 -11.06
N GLY A 239 4.47 8.73 -10.04
CA GLY A 239 3.49 9.81 -10.17
C GLY A 239 3.02 10.36 -8.83
N PRO A 240 2.39 11.55 -8.84
CA PRO A 240 1.82 12.12 -7.63
C PRO A 240 0.56 11.34 -7.24
N PRO A 241 0.39 10.94 -5.96
CA PRO A 241 -0.82 10.25 -5.51
C PRO A 241 -2.12 11.02 -5.77
N ALA A 242 -2.03 12.35 -5.80
CA ALA A 242 -3.16 13.25 -6.02
C ALA A 242 -3.90 13.02 -7.34
N THR A 243 -3.24 12.50 -8.37
CA THR A 243 -3.87 12.31 -9.69
C THR A 243 -4.43 10.90 -9.93
N PRO A 244 -3.79 9.79 -9.45
CA PRO A 244 -4.30 8.45 -9.73
C PRO A 244 -4.99 7.76 -8.54
N SER A 245 -4.46 7.88 -7.34
CA SER A 245 -4.93 7.05 -6.21
C SER A 245 -5.80 7.80 -5.20
N HIS A 246 -5.73 9.12 -5.19
CA HIS A 246 -6.50 10.00 -4.30
C HIS A 246 -7.14 11.14 -5.10
N VAL A 247 -7.48 10.89 -6.35
CA VAL A 247 -8.13 11.86 -7.26
C VAL A 247 -9.51 12.28 -6.74
N GLU A 248 -10.18 11.39 -6.02
CA GLU A 248 -11.50 11.64 -5.42
C GLU A 248 -11.44 12.46 -4.12
N CYS A 249 -10.23 12.63 -3.55
CA CYS A 249 -10.01 13.43 -2.36
C CYS A 249 -9.75 14.90 -2.72
N THR A 250 -10.36 15.82 -1.97
CA THR A 250 -10.01 17.26 -2.09
C THR A 250 -8.58 17.51 -1.58
N PRO A 251 -7.95 18.67 -1.92
CA PRO A 251 -6.64 19.02 -1.36
C PRO A 251 -6.63 19.01 0.17
N GLU A 252 -7.70 19.48 0.81
CA GLU A 252 -7.85 19.51 2.27
C GLU A 252 -7.95 18.10 2.86
N GLN A 253 -8.67 17.20 2.19
CA GLN A 253 -8.75 15.80 2.60
C GLN A 253 -7.39 15.11 2.47
N ARG A 254 -6.65 15.34 1.38
CA ARG A 254 -5.29 14.82 1.22
C ARG A 254 -4.34 15.35 2.30
N ALA A 255 -4.42 16.66 2.60
CA ALA A 255 -3.63 17.26 3.67
C ALA A 255 -3.94 16.66 5.04
N ALA A 256 -5.23 16.39 5.34
CA ALA A 256 -5.67 15.72 6.58
C ALA A 256 -5.18 14.26 6.68
N MET A 257 -4.95 13.59 5.54
CA MET A 257 -4.34 12.26 5.47
C MET A 257 -2.80 12.32 5.55
N GLY A 258 -2.19 13.51 5.61
CA GLY A 258 -0.74 13.67 5.57
C GLY A 258 -0.13 13.39 4.21
N ILE A 259 -0.85 13.69 3.12
CA ILE A 259 -0.41 13.55 1.73
C ILE A 259 -0.07 14.95 1.19
N PRO A 260 1.20 15.37 1.19
CA PRO A 260 1.62 16.67 0.66
C PRO A 260 1.39 16.76 -0.86
N GLU A 261 1.19 17.97 -1.37
CA GLU A 261 1.01 18.18 -2.82
C GLU A 261 2.25 17.80 -3.64
N GLY A 262 3.45 17.98 -3.08
CA GLY A 262 4.72 17.60 -3.68
C GLY A 262 5.10 16.14 -3.49
N LEU A 263 4.20 15.29 -2.97
CA LEU A 263 4.50 13.88 -2.78
C LEU A 263 4.54 13.14 -4.11
N ILE A 264 5.59 12.35 -4.30
CA ILE A 264 5.79 11.46 -5.43
C ILE A 264 5.80 10.02 -4.93
N ARG A 265 4.93 9.19 -5.48
CA ARG A 265 4.92 7.75 -5.25
C ARG A 265 5.73 7.05 -6.34
N TYR A 266 6.58 6.13 -5.94
CA TYR A 266 7.44 5.34 -6.81
C TYR A 266 7.23 3.85 -6.54
N SER A 267 6.79 3.13 -7.56
CA SER A 267 6.65 1.68 -7.53
C SER A 267 7.80 1.06 -8.30
N THR A 268 8.75 0.51 -7.58
CA THR A 268 9.95 -0.08 -8.16
C THR A 268 9.63 -1.36 -8.92
N GLY A 269 10.05 -1.44 -10.17
CA GLY A 269 9.97 -2.63 -11.00
C GLY A 269 11.15 -3.58 -10.79
N ILE A 270 11.45 -4.38 -11.81
CA ILE A 270 12.54 -5.36 -11.79
C ILE A 270 13.70 -5.00 -12.74
N GLU A 271 13.72 -3.80 -13.25
CA GLU A 271 14.79 -3.26 -14.09
C GLU A 271 16.11 -3.20 -13.32
N ASN A 272 17.21 -2.98 -14.03
CA ASN A 272 18.50 -2.80 -13.40
C ASN A 272 18.48 -1.60 -12.43
N THR A 273 18.82 -1.84 -11.18
CA THR A 273 18.75 -0.81 -10.12
C THR A 273 19.65 0.41 -10.41
N ALA A 274 20.83 0.18 -11.02
CA ALA A 274 21.74 1.28 -11.35
C ALA A 274 21.14 2.18 -12.44
N ASP A 275 20.43 1.62 -13.40
CA ASP A 275 19.75 2.39 -14.45
C ASP A 275 18.61 3.22 -13.86
N LEU A 276 17.82 2.65 -12.91
CA LEU A 276 16.77 3.37 -12.20
C LEU A 276 17.31 4.53 -11.35
N ILE A 277 18.44 4.33 -10.67
CA ILE A 277 19.11 5.40 -9.91
C ILE A 277 19.65 6.48 -10.85
N HIS A 278 20.23 6.09 -11.98
CA HIS A 278 20.73 7.04 -12.97
C HIS A 278 19.56 7.87 -13.58
N ASP A 279 18.40 7.23 -13.81
CA ASP A 279 17.19 7.91 -14.29
C ASP A 279 16.70 8.95 -13.27
N LEU A 280 16.66 8.60 -11.99
CA LEU A 280 16.34 9.54 -10.91
C LEU A 280 17.35 10.68 -10.84
N GLN A 281 18.65 10.37 -10.90
CA GLN A 281 19.74 11.35 -10.85
C GLN A 281 19.63 12.40 -11.96
N GLN A 282 19.42 11.97 -13.21
CA GLN A 282 19.29 12.89 -14.34
C GLN A 282 18.00 13.74 -14.24
N ALA A 283 16.90 13.18 -13.73
CA ALA A 283 15.65 13.92 -13.55
C ALA A 283 15.74 14.95 -12.41
N LEU A 284 16.47 14.62 -11.33
CA LEU A 284 16.71 15.51 -10.18
C LEU A 284 17.75 16.61 -10.45
N SER A 285 18.49 16.55 -11.55
CA SER A 285 19.58 17.50 -11.84
C SER A 285 19.16 18.96 -12.00
N ILE A 286 17.87 19.23 -12.07
CA ILE A 286 17.30 20.58 -12.19
C ILE A 286 16.90 21.21 -10.86
N PHE A 287 16.94 20.43 -9.78
CA PHE A 287 16.60 20.82 -8.42
C PHE A 287 17.88 20.77 -7.55
#